data_5b9fd7e5b1a50a904d0e8cc83f0570c1
#
_entry.id   5b9fd7e5b1a50a904d0e8cc83f0570c1
#
_cell.length_a   1.000
_cell.length_b   1.000
_cell.length_c   1.000
_cell.angle_alpha   90.00
_cell.angle_beta   90.00
_cell.angle_gamma   90.00
#
_symmetry.space_group_name_H-M   'P 1'
#
loop_
_entity.id
_entity.type
_entity.pdbx_description
1 polymer ?
#
loop_
_entity_poly.entity_id
_entity_poly.type
_entity_poly.pdbx_seq_one_letter_code
_entity_poly.pdbx_strand_id
1 'polypeptide(L)'
;MAEKLKIIPLGGLNEIGKNMTAYEYGGEIIVVDCGMAFPGDDMYGIDLIIPDVSYLIKNRARIRGLFITHGHEDHVGAIPYVLKQLNMPIYCTRFTAGLIKLKLEEHGLVKSTKLITVEPGKSVRAGKFTVEFIHVNHSIADSVAFAIHTHMGTIVHTGDFKIDSTPIDGEVIDLARFGELGKEGVLALLADSTNVERPGFTPSEKTVGATFKRQFQGCEDRIIVTTFASNVHRIQQVLDAAAAFGRKVAVTGRSMENIMKVSTELGYMKVPKNTLVDINRIKGLPKNKQVIVTTGSQGEEMSALYRMAFSQHKQVEIGAGDKVIISASAIPGNEVTVSRVINELFRKGVKVVYDRADMLHVSGHACQEELKIIHALTKPRFFIPLHGEQRMLQIHSQLPQDMGMDRNHIAIADNGSVIEITAKTIKLGGTVPSGEVYVDGSGVGDVGAVVMRDRKRLAEDGMVVVVLPISAHDGNLLSEPEIITRGFIYVKESGDLMKELQSVARDAAENVSRKRGRDDGELKGSVKSAVSSYLFKTTKRNPMVIPVVTRL
;
A
#
# COMPACT_ATOMS: atom_id res chain seq x y z
N MET A 1 26.81 30.88 5.69
CA MET A 1 25.53 30.54 5.02
C MET A 1 24.47 30.49 6.10
N ALA A 2 23.28 31.01 5.86
CA ALA A 2 22.18 30.90 6.82
C ALA A 2 21.85 29.41 7.06
N GLU A 3 21.63 29.05 8.31
CA GLU A 3 21.25 27.70 8.68
C GLU A 3 19.91 27.33 8.03
N LYS A 4 19.82 26.16 7.42
CA LYS A 4 18.63 25.71 6.70
C LYS A 4 18.17 24.37 7.25
N LEU A 5 16.87 24.25 7.39
CA LEU A 5 16.20 22.96 7.54
C LEU A 5 15.76 22.47 6.16
N LYS A 6 15.96 21.20 5.86
CA LYS A 6 15.43 20.60 4.63
C LYS A 6 14.44 19.52 4.98
N ILE A 7 13.32 19.51 4.26
CA ILE A 7 12.29 18.47 4.30
C ILE A 7 12.28 17.82 2.91
N ILE A 8 12.43 16.51 2.89
CA ILE A 8 12.64 15.76 1.65
C ILE A 8 11.66 14.57 1.65
N PRO A 9 10.48 14.72 1.07
CA PRO A 9 9.57 13.61 0.85
C PRO A 9 10.20 12.60 -0.14
N LEU A 10 10.31 11.35 0.24
CA LEU A 10 10.80 10.25 -0.61
C LEU A 10 9.65 9.39 -1.13
N GLY A 11 8.46 9.54 -0.57
CA GLY A 11 7.21 8.91 -0.95
C GLY A 11 6.02 9.57 -0.27
N GLY A 12 4.80 9.28 -0.71
CA GLY A 12 3.56 9.79 -0.14
C GLY A 12 3.05 11.10 -0.76
N LEU A 13 3.72 11.65 -1.78
CA LEU A 13 3.25 12.80 -2.55
C LEU A 13 2.86 12.38 -3.97
N ASN A 14 1.73 12.96 -4.45
CA ASN A 14 1.10 12.62 -5.74
C ASN A 14 0.61 11.16 -5.82
N GLU A 15 0.53 10.50 -4.69
CA GLU A 15 0.13 9.10 -4.55
C GLU A 15 -0.45 8.85 -3.16
N ILE A 16 -1.13 7.71 -2.99
CA ILE A 16 -1.49 7.16 -1.68
C ILE A 16 -0.59 5.95 -1.42
N GLY A 17 0.14 6.01 -0.30
CA GLY A 17 1.10 4.97 0.09
C GLY A 17 2.56 5.40 0.00
N LYS A 18 3.48 4.49 0.30
CA LYS A 18 4.94 4.70 0.35
C LYS A 18 5.38 5.90 1.20
N ASN A 19 4.63 6.25 2.25
CA ASN A 19 4.94 7.41 3.07
C ASN A 19 6.36 7.31 3.65
N MET A 20 7.20 8.29 3.31
CA MET A 20 8.56 8.42 3.83
C MET A 20 9.03 9.86 3.65
N THR A 21 9.38 10.52 4.74
CA THR A 21 9.90 11.90 4.71
C THR A 21 11.18 12.01 5.51
N ALA A 22 12.24 12.51 4.90
CA ALA A 22 13.51 12.81 5.56
C ALA A 22 13.57 14.28 6.00
N TYR A 23 14.03 14.52 7.22
CA TYR A 23 14.30 15.85 7.78
C TYR A 23 15.80 16.00 7.99
N GLU A 24 16.40 16.98 7.33
CA GLU A 24 17.84 17.26 7.42
C GLU A 24 18.08 18.61 8.09
N TYR A 25 18.85 18.59 9.19
CA TYR A 25 19.23 19.78 9.91
C TYR A 25 20.62 19.65 10.54
N GLY A 26 21.44 20.66 10.39
CA GLY A 26 22.76 20.74 11.02
C GLY A 26 23.69 19.55 10.70
N GLY A 27 23.55 18.96 9.52
CA GLY A 27 24.34 17.81 9.07
C GLY A 27 23.79 16.45 9.50
N GLU A 28 22.66 16.39 10.19
CA GLU A 28 22.02 15.15 10.64
C GLU A 28 20.66 14.96 9.98
N ILE A 29 20.19 13.72 9.95
CA ILE A 29 18.95 13.31 9.29
C ILE A 29 18.12 12.44 10.25
N ILE A 30 16.83 12.70 10.33
CA ILE A 30 15.82 11.75 10.83
C ILE A 30 14.86 11.42 9.69
N VAL A 31 14.23 10.25 9.76
CA VAL A 31 13.24 9.79 8.78
C VAL A 31 11.93 9.58 9.51
N VAL A 32 10.83 10.03 8.92
CA VAL A 32 9.47 9.75 9.39
C VAL A 32 8.79 8.85 8.40
N ASP A 33 8.31 7.71 8.89
CA ASP A 33 7.66 6.62 8.19
C ASP A 33 8.53 5.89 7.15
N CYS A 34 8.12 4.68 6.81
CA CYS A 34 8.80 3.79 5.86
C CYS A 34 7.77 2.85 5.26
N GLY A 35 6.87 3.43 4.47
CA GLY A 35 5.70 2.78 3.93
C GLY A 35 5.92 2.09 2.60
N MET A 36 4.99 1.22 2.25
CA MET A 36 4.88 0.61 0.93
C MET A 36 3.62 1.08 0.20
N ALA A 37 3.52 0.80 -1.09
CA ALA A 37 2.29 0.87 -1.87
C ALA A 37 2.01 -0.48 -2.54
N PHE A 38 0.74 -0.72 -2.88
CA PHE A 38 0.34 -1.87 -3.67
C PHE A 38 0.54 -1.58 -5.17
N PRO A 39 0.93 -2.60 -5.98
CA PRO A 39 1.07 -2.44 -7.41
C PRO A 39 -0.28 -2.22 -8.08
N GLY A 40 -0.28 -1.48 -9.19
CA GLY A 40 -1.44 -1.39 -10.08
C GLY A 40 -1.67 -2.67 -10.88
N ASP A 41 -2.87 -2.79 -11.47
CA ASP A 41 -3.29 -3.99 -12.23
C ASP A 41 -2.39 -4.31 -13.44
N ASP A 42 -1.65 -3.34 -13.94
CA ASP A 42 -0.71 -3.50 -15.06
C ASP A 42 0.73 -3.85 -14.62
N MET A 43 0.97 -3.94 -13.32
CA MET A 43 2.28 -4.31 -12.73
C MET A 43 2.38 -5.82 -12.47
N TYR A 44 2.38 -6.60 -13.54
CA TYR A 44 2.39 -8.06 -13.49
C TYR A 44 3.55 -8.65 -12.68
N GLY A 45 3.22 -9.44 -11.66
CA GLY A 45 4.18 -10.16 -10.82
C GLY A 45 4.96 -9.27 -9.85
N ILE A 46 4.53 -8.04 -9.61
CA ILE A 46 5.04 -7.20 -8.53
C ILE A 46 4.19 -7.41 -7.28
N ASP A 47 4.82 -7.71 -6.15
CA ASP A 47 4.13 -7.94 -4.89
C ASP A 47 3.82 -6.63 -4.15
N LEU A 48 4.79 -5.70 -4.15
CA LEU A 48 4.67 -4.39 -3.52
C LEU A 48 5.71 -3.39 -4.07
N ILE A 49 5.49 -2.12 -3.77
CA ILE A 49 6.34 -1.02 -4.19
C ILE A 49 6.86 -0.29 -2.94
N ILE A 50 8.17 -0.03 -2.89
CA ILE A 50 8.80 0.73 -1.81
C ILE A 50 9.45 2.00 -2.36
N PRO A 51 9.71 3.02 -1.51
CA PRO A 51 10.41 4.23 -1.93
C PRO A 51 11.88 3.95 -2.25
N ASP A 52 12.44 4.72 -3.20
CA ASP A 52 13.88 4.75 -3.44
C ASP A 52 14.61 5.42 -2.27
N VAL A 53 15.41 4.64 -1.57
CA VAL A 53 16.18 5.09 -0.41
C VAL A 53 17.65 5.41 -0.73
N SER A 54 18.01 5.54 -2.00
CA SER A 54 19.39 5.81 -2.46
C SER A 54 19.99 7.06 -1.80
N TYR A 55 19.17 8.10 -1.60
CA TYR A 55 19.57 9.30 -0.88
C TYR A 55 19.97 9.00 0.56
N LEU A 56 19.17 8.20 1.27
CA LEU A 56 19.43 7.81 2.65
C LEU A 56 20.69 6.92 2.75
N ILE A 57 20.87 5.98 1.84
CA ILE A 57 22.04 5.09 1.79
C ILE A 57 23.33 5.91 1.62
N LYS A 58 23.34 6.90 0.73
CA LYS A 58 24.48 7.82 0.55
C LYS A 58 24.81 8.64 1.81
N ASN A 59 23.80 8.91 2.63
CA ASN A 59 23.90 9.73 3.83
C ASN A 59 23.84 8.92 5.14
N ARG A 60 24.03 7.59 5.10
CA ARG A 60 23.83 6.68 6.23
C ARG A 60 24.48 7.11 7.55
N ALA A 61 25.69 7.68 7.51
CA ALA A 61 26.41 8.13 8.70
C ALA A 61 25.72 9.31 9.43
N ARG A 62 24.85 10.03 8.73
CA ARG A 62 24.14 11.21 9.23
C ARG A 62 22.78 10.87 9.84
N ILE A 63 22.24 9.65 9.59
CA ILE A 63 20.90 9.24 10.01
C ILE A 63 20.92 8.92 11.51
N ARG A 64 19.97 9.50 12.25
CA ARG A 64 19.82 9.36 13.70
C ARG A 64 18.68 8.41 14.10
N GLY A 65 17.73 8.15 13.21
CA GLY A 65 16.65 7.20 13.45
C GLY A 65 15.50 7.34 12.48
N LEU A 66 14.66 6.31 12.52
CA LEU A 66 13.37 6.21 11.83
C LEU A 66 12.27 6.35 12.90
N PHE A 67 11.35 7.28 12.68
CA PHE A 67 10.22 7.57 13.57
C PHE A 67 8.93 7.16 12.85
N ILE A 68 8.11 6.32 13.47
CA ILE A 68 6.90 5.78 12.85
C ILE A 68 5.66 6.36 13.52
N THR A 69 4.80 6.95 12.70
CA THR A 69 3.54 7.56 13.16
C THR A 69 2.53 6.53 13.61
N HIS A 70 2.35 5.45 12.85
CA HIS A 70 1.41 4.37 13.16
C HIS A 70 1.70 3.11 12.31
N GLY A 71 0.94 2.04 12.55
CA GLY A 71 1.25 0.69 12.03
C GLY A 71 0.58 0.29 10.72
N HIS A 72 0.03 1.19 9.90
CA HIS A 72 -0.48 0.84 8.58
C HIS A 72 0.64 0.52 7.58
N GLU A 73 0.32 -0.29 6.56
CA GLU A 73 1.30 -0.78 5.59
C GLU A 73 1.98 0.34 4.79
N ASP A 74 1.24 1.37 4.46
CA ASP A 74 1.74 2.56 3.76
C ASP A 74 2.61 3.48 4.64
N HIS A 75 2.84 3.10 5.91
CA HIS A 75 3.77 3.74 6.87
C HIS A 75 4.84 2.80 7.42
N VAL A 76 4.63 1.46 7.41
CA VAL A 76 5.62 0.50 7.95
C VAL A 76 6.02 -0.61 6.97
N GLY A 77 5.30 -0.76 5.86
CA GLY A 77 5.43 -1.93 5.00
C GLY A 77 6.79 -2.10 4.34
N ALA A 78 7.52 -1.02 4.09
CA ALA A 78 8.86 -1.07 3.49
C ALA A 78 9.99 -1.33 4.50
N ILE A 79 9.73 -1.28 5.81
CA ILE A 79 10.75 -1.43 6.86
C ILE A 79 11.66 -2.65 6.65
N PRO A 80 11.17 -3.88 6.43
CA PRO A 80 12.05 -5.04 6.29
C PRO A 80 12.98 -4.96 5.08
N TYR A 81 12.53 -4.34 4.00
CA TYR A 81 13.29 -4.21 2.76
C TYR A 81 14.37 -3.12 2.89
N VAL A 82 14.02 -2.00 3.50
CA VAL A 82 14.94 -0.87 3.73
C VAL A 82 16.02 -1.25 4.74
N LEU A 83 15.66 -1.93 5.83
CA LEU A 83 16.63 -2.34 6.87
C LEU A 83 17.71 -3.31 6.37
N LYS A 84 17.43 -4.11 5.33
CA LYS A 84 18.45 -4.96 4.69
C LYS A 84 19.57 -4.14 4.05
N GLN A 85 19.28 -2.92 3.61
CA GLN A 85 20.24 -2.02 2.95
C GLN A 85 20.76 -0.92 3.88
N LEU A 86 19.92 -0.49 4.82
CA LEU A 86 20.17 0.66 5.68
C LEU A 86 19.58 0.41 7.07
N ASN A 87 20.41 -0.14 7.98
CA ASN A 87 19.99 -0.37 9.36
C ASN A 87 20.06 0.91 10.19
N MET A 88 19.00 1.20 10.95
CA MET A 88 18.88 2.35 11.83
C MET A 88 17.93 2.05 12.99
N PRO A 89 18.05 2.75 14.15
CA PRO A 89 17.10 2.58 15.23
C PRO A 89 15.71 3.07 14.82
N ILE A 90 14.67 2.34 15.24
CA ILE A 90 13.26 2.65 14.97
C ILE A 90 12.61 3.07 16.29
N TYR A 91 11.91 4.22 16.26
CA TYR A 91 11.14 4.76 17.38
C TYR A 91 9.67 4.77 17.00
N CYS A 92 8.82 4.15 17.79
CA CYS A 92 7.39 4.07 17.55
C CYS A 92 6.62 3.78 18.85
N THR A 93 5.29 3.84 18.77
CA THR A 93 4.42 3.48 19.90
C THR A 93 4.36 1.97 20.10
N ARG A 94 3.78 1.54 21.22
CA ARG A 94 3.82 0.14 21.66
C ARG A 94 3.07 -0.81 20.72
N PHE A 95 1.89 -0.39 20.23
CA PHE A 95 1.12 -1.20 19.28
C PHE A 95 1.83 -1.30 17.94
N THR A 96 2.29 -0.17 17.42
CA THR A 96 3.08 -0.11 16.18
C THR A 96 4.33 -0.98 16.26
N ALA A 97 5.03 -0.98 17.41
CA ALA A 97 6.18 -1.86 17.63
C ALA A 97 5.81 -3.35 17.55
N GLY A 98 4.64 -3.73 18.09
CA GLY A 98 4.12 -5.10 17.98
C GLY A 98 3.91 -5.53 16.53
N LEU A 99 3.36 -4.66 15.70
CA LEU A 99 3.13 -4.93 14.26
C LEU A 99 4.45 -4.99 13.48
N ILE A 100 5.36 -4.05 13.72
CA ILE A 100 6.70 -4.05 13.10
C ILE A 100 7.45 -5.33 13.47
N LYS A 101 7.35 -5.79 14.72
CA LYS A 101 8.02 -7.00 15.17
C LYS A 101 7.57 -8.23 14.39
N LEU A 102 6.27 -8.38 14.09
CA LEU A 102 5.78 -9.48 13.23
C LEU A 102 6.47 -9.48 11.87
N LYS A 103 6.58 -8.31 11.24
CA LYS A 103 7.27 -8.15 9.95
C LYS A 103 8.75 -8.49 10.04
N LEU A 104 9.41 -8.04 11.09
CA LEU A 104 10.83 -8.34 11.33
C LEU A 104 11.06 -9.84 11.57
N GLU A 105 10.11 -10.54 12.22
CA GLU A 105 10.14 -11.99 12.43
C GLU A 105 10.05 -12.73 11.08
N GLU A 106 9.11 -12.35 10.21
CA GLU A 106 8.96 -12.93 8.87
C GLU A 106 10.21 -12.78 8.00
N HIS A 107 10.96 -11.69 8.17
CA HIS A 107 12.20 -11.41 7.42
C HIS A 107 13.50 -11.77 8.16
N GLY A 108 13.41 -12.32 9.37
CA GLY A 108 14.59 -12.72 10.17
C GLY A 108 15.43 -11.55 10.70
N LEU A 109 14.85 -10.35 10.83
CA LEU A 109 15.55 -9.10 11.17
C LEU A 109 15.44 -8.68 12.65
N VAL A 110 14.73 -9.42 13.48
CA VAL A 110 14.46 -9.03 14.89
C VAL A 110 15.77 -8.79 15.67
N LYS A 111 16.76 -9.66 15.51
CA LYS A 111 18.03 -9.59 16.26
C LYS A 111 18.93 -8.44 15.83
N SER A 112 18.81 -8.00 14.58
CA SER A 112 19.64 -6.93 14.00
C SER A 112 19.03 -5.55 14.13
N THR A 113 17.74 -5.45 14.48
CA THR A 113 16.98 -4.19 14.51
C THR A 113 16.83 -3.67 15.94
N LYS A 114 17.19 -2.41 16.16
CA LYS A 114 16.93 -1.71 17.41
C LYS A 114 15.56 -1.05 17.36
N LEU A 115 14.55 -1.71 17.91
CA LEU A 115 13.16 -1.23 18.01
C LEU A 115 12.94 -0.64 19.41
N ILE A 116 12.54 0.63 19.48
CA ILE A 116 12.41 1.41 20.72
C ILE A 116 10.99 1.92 20.82
N THR A 117 10.30 1.53 21.88
CA THR A 117 8.94 2.00 22.16
C THR A 117 8.97 3.33 22.91
N VAL A 118 8.11 4.25 22.48
CA VAL A 118 7.93 5.57 23.08
C VAL A 118 6.45 5.79 23.35
N GLU A 119 6.11 6.24 24.53
CA GLU A 119 4.72 6.58 24.89
C GLU A 119 4.33 7.94 24.33
N PRO A 120 3.07 8.15 23.91
CA PRO A 120 2.57 9.48 23.61
C PRO A 120 2.79 10.45 24.78
N GLY A 121 3.07 11.72 24.50
CA GLY A 121 3.46 12.75 25.48
C GLY A 121 4.94 12.71 25.86
N LYS A 122 5.74 11.76 25.33
CA LYS A 122 7.19 11.69 25.56
C LYS A 122 7.97 12.18 24.34
N SER A 123 9.22 12.57 24.59
CA SER A 123 10.14 13.05 23.55
C SER A 123 11.40 12.20 23.50
N VAL A 124 11.96 12.08 22.32
CA VAL A 124 13.23 11.40 22.05
C VAL A 124 14.23 12.37 21.43
N ARG A 125 15.43 12.43 22.00
CA ARG A 125 16.55 13.16 21.40
C ARG A 125 17.25 12.29 20.37
N ALA A 126 17.29 12.76 19.14
CA ALA A 126 17.96 12.11 18.00
C ALA A 126 18.94 13.09 17.34
N GLY A 127 20.15 13.20 17.90
CA GLY A 127 21.16 14.17 17.48
C GLY A 127 20.72 15.62 17.76
N LYS A 128 20.58 16.40 16.69
CA LYS A 128 20.11 17.82 16.75
C LYS A 128 18.60 17.97 16.73
N PHE A 129 17.89 16.87 16.66
CA PHE A 129 16.43 16.84 16.73
C PHE A 129 15.97 16.35 18.10
N THR A 130 14.85 16.91 18.58
CA THR A 130 14.06 16.32 19.64
C THR A 130 12.68 16.05 19.07
N VAL A 131 12.23 14.81 19.06
CA VAL A 131 10.97 14.38 18.47
C VAL A 131 10.00 14.04 19.58
N GLU A 132 8.93 14.80 19.70
CA GLU A 132 7.83 14.61 20.65
C GLU A 132 6.71 13.81 19.98
N PHE A 133 6.16 12.83 20.68
CA PHE A 133 5.07 11.98 20.25
C PHE A 133 3.75 12.52 20.79
N ILE A 134 2.84 12.93 19.92
CA ILE A 134 1.55 13.52 20.27
C ILE A 134 0.45 12.55 19.88
N HIS A 135 -0.41 12.16 20.83
CA HIS A 135 -1.51 11.25 20.54
C HIS A 135 -2.51 11.82 19.53
N VAL A 136 -2.86 11.03 18.52
CA VAL A 136 -3.91 11.35 17.55
C VAL A 136 -4.86 10.15 17.36
N ASN A 137 -6.11 10.43 16.96
CA ASN A 137 -7.03 9.37 16.58
C ASN A 137 -6.86 9.02 15.10
N HIS A 138 -6.87 7.74 14.80
CA HIS A 138 -6.90 7.23 13.44
C HIS A 138 -7.71 5.92 13.38
N SER A 139 -7.72 5.21 12.25
CA SER A 139 -8.39 3.90 12.11
C SER A 139 -7.61 2.73 12.71
N ILE A 140 -6.42 2.97 13.20
CA ILE A 140 -5.57 2.01 13.93
C ILE A 140 -5.21 2.58 15.30
N ALA A 141 -5.06 1.70 16.28
CA ALA A 141 -4.73 2.10 17.66
C ALA A 141 -3.31 2.69 17.77
N ASP A 142 -3.12 3.54 18.77
CA ASP A 142 -1.81 4.04 19.20
C ASP A 142 -1.08 4.90 18.15
N SER A 143 -1.84 5.65 17.34
CA SER A 143 -1.32 6.57 16.33
C SER A 143 -0.82 7.86 16.95
N VAL A 144 0.24 8.44 16.36
CA VAL A 144 0.85 9.70 16.83
C VAL A 144 1.18 10.65 15.69
N ALA A 145 1.08 11.94 16.00
CA ALA A 145 1.75 13.00 15.29
C ALA A 145 3.12 13.27 15.93
N PHE A 146 4.00 13.98 15.22
CA PHE A 146 5.29 14.40 15.75
C PHE A 146 5.41 15.91 15.81
N ALA A 147 5.89 16.45 16.97
CA ALA A 147 6.50 17.74 17.01
C ALA A 147 8.03 17.56 16.97
N ILE A 148 8.64 18.00 15.87
CA ILE A 148 10.06 17.85 15.59
C ILE A 148 10.73 19.19 15.93
N HIS A 149 11.38 19.25 17.08
CA HIS A 149 12.03 20.45 17.59
C HIS A 149 13.47 20.54 17.09
N THR A 150 13.83 21.72 16.58
CA THR A 150 15.19 22.10 16.15
C THR A 150 15.50 23.52 16.68
N HIS A 151 16.74 23.98 16.60
CA HIS A 151 17.07 25.38 16.92
C HIS A 151 16.42 26.38 15.96
N MET A 152 15.99 25.94 14.79
CA MET A 152 15.27 26.82 13.84
C MET A 152 13.80 27.00 14.15
N GLY A 153 13.22 26.14 14.96
CA GLY A 153 11.82 26.09 15.30
C GLY A 153 11.23 24.68 15.27
N THR A 154 9.97 24.58 15.57
CA THR A 154 9.22 23.34 15.66
C THR A 154 8.51 23.05 14.35
N ILE A 155 8.64 21.83 13.86
CA ILE A 155 7.86 21.30 12.73
C ILE A 155 6.81 20.35 13.33
N VAL A 156 5.57 20.47 12.89
CA VAL A 156 4.50 19.51 13.21
C VAL A 156 4.27 18.64 11.99
N HIS A 157 4.38 17.32 12.16
CA HIS A 157 4.02 16.29 11.17
C HIS A 157 2.84 15.52 11.74
N THR A 158 1.66 15.65 11.14
CA THR A 158 0.44 15.09 11.73
C THR A 158 0.40 13.57 11.73
N GLY A 159 1.14 12.91 10.80
CA GLY A 159 0.77 11.55 10.41
C GLY A 159 -0.68 11.53 9.92
N ASP A 160 -1.27 10.36 9.90
CA ASP A 160 -2.69 10.19 9.57
C ASP A 160 -3.53 10.41 10.81
N PHE A 161 -4.56 11.24 10.71
CA PHE A 161 -5.37 11.59 11.86
C PHE A 161 -6.82 11.93 11.51
N LYS A 162 -7.66 11.90 12.52
CA LYS A 162 -8.98 12.53 12.56
C LYS A 162 -9.24 13.12 13.95
N ILE A 163 -10.28 13.92 14.11
CA ILE A 163 -10.72 14.41 15.40
C ILE A 163 -11.96 13.60 15.83
N ASP A 164 -11.76 12.56 16.63
CA ASP A 164 -12.84 11.75 17.20
C ASP A 164 -13.06 12.13 18.66
N SER A 165 -14.19 12.80 18.96
CA SER A 165 -14.55 13.22 20.32
C SER A 165 -15.13 12.09 21.19
N THR A 166 -15.41 10.92 20.59
CA THR A 166 -15.96 9.75 21.28
C THR A 166 -15.26 8.46 20.82
N PRO A 167 -13.92 8.38 20.89
CA PRO A 167 -13.17 7.25 20.41
C PRO A 167 -13.50 5.98 21.21
N ILE A 168 -13.26 4.82 20.60
CA ILE A 168 -13.62 3.51 21.19
C ILE A 168 -12.79 3.19 22.44
N ASP A 169 -11.52 3.56 22.42
CA ASP A 169 -10.58 3.37 23.54
C ASP A 169 -10.70 4.45 24.65
N GLY A 170 -11.40 5.56 24.35
CA GLY A 170 -11.57 6.68 25.27
C GLY A 170 -10.45 7.73 25.19
N GLU A 171 -9.40 7.49 24.42
CA GLU A 171 -8.27 8.41 24.24
C GLU A 171 -8.54 9.39 23.11
N VAL A 172 -8.80 10.64 23.45
CA VAL A 172 -9.08 11.73 22.48
C VAL A 172 -7.75 12.30 21.98
N ILE A 173 -7.72 12.72 20.71
CA ILE A 173 -6.58 13.47 20.15
C ILE A 173 -6.17 14.65 21.05
N ASP A 174 -4.88 14.80 21.28
CA ASP A 174 -4.34 15.87 22.15
C ASP A 174 -4.34 17.24 21.48
N LEU A 175 -5.55 17.80 21.24
CA LEU A 175 -5.72 19.13 20.67
C LEU A 175 -5.11 20.23 21.55
N ALA A 176 -5.03 20.01 22.87
CA ALA A 176 -4.43 20.97 23.78
C ALA A 176 -2.95 21.17 23.46
N ARG A 177 -2.22 20.06 23.20
CA ARG A 177 -0.81 20.14 22.85
C ARG A 177 -0.56 20.85 21.50
N PHE A 178 -1.40 20.62 20.50
CA PHE A 178 -1.33 21.38 19.24
C PHE A 178 -1.53 22.89 19.47
N GLY A 179 -2.46 23.27 20.34
CA GLY A 179 -2.68 24.68 20.72
C GLY A 179 -1.50 25.28 21.50
N GLU A 180 -0.86 24.53 22.38
CA GLU A 180 0.36 24.95 23.08
C GLU A 180 1.52 25.18 22.11
N LEU A 181 1.76 24.24 21.20
CA LEU A 181 2.77 24.40 20.14
C LEU A 181 2.52 25.64 19.28
N GLY A 182 1.25 25.94 18.97
CA GLY A 182 0.88 27.17 18.27
C GLY A 182 1.19 28.46 19.05
N LYS A 183 1.13 28.43 20.37
CA LYS A 183 1.57 29.55 21.23
C LYS A 183 3.09 29.66 21.33
N GLU A 184 3.79 28.53 21.36
CA GLU A 184 5.24 28.46 21.36
C GLU A 184 5.84 28.88 19.99
N GLY A 185 5.10 28.67 18.90
CA GLY A 185 5.46 29.01 17.53
C GLY A 185 5.85 27.80 16.69
N VAL A 186 5.01 27.48 15.70
CA VAL A 186 5.26 26.40 14.73
C VAL A 186 5.89 26.99 13.46
N LEU A 187 7.07 26.48 13.10
CA LEU A 187 7.78 26.87 11.89
C LEU A 187 7.10 26.32 10.65
N ALA A 188 6.73 25.03 10.65
CA ALA A 188 6.05 24.39 9.54
C ALA A 188 5.05 23.35 10.05
N LEU A 189 3.91 23.24 9.36
CA LEU A 189 2.93 22.17 9.51
C LEU A 189 2.97 21.31 8.24
N LEU A 190 3.17 20.00 8.43
CA LEU A 190 2.99 18.98 7.40
C LEU A 190 1.74 18.18 7.78
N ALA A 191 0.72 18.15 6.91
CA ALA A 191 -0.57 17.58 7.27
C ALA A 191 -1.14 16.64 6.20
N ASP A 192 -1.80 15.57 6.68
CA ASP A 192 -2.51 14.56 5.90
C ASP A 192 -3.57 15.20 4.98
N SER A 193 -3.57 14.81 3.70
CA SER A 193 -4.48 15.36 2.69
C SER A 193 -5.54 14.36 2.20
N THR A 194 -5.55 13.13 2.69
CA THR A 194 -6.32 12.00 2.13
C THR A 194 -7.82 12.28 2.00
N ASN A 195 -8.43 12.96 2.99
CA ASN A 195 -9.87 13.27 2.99
C ASN A 195 -10.20 14.73 2.72
N VAL A 196 -9.27 15.52 2.23
CA VAL A 196 -9.45 16.97 2.04
C VAL A 196 -10.58 17.34 1.07
N GLU A 197 -11.00 16.45 0.19
CA GLU A 197 -12.13 16.65 -0.72
C GLU A 197 -13.49 16.58 -0.01
N ARG A 198 -13.53 16.07 1.24
CA ARG A 198 -14.76 15.89 2.02
C ARG A 198 -15.01 17.07 2.94
N PRO A 199 -16.16 17.78 2.79
CA PRO A 199 -16.52 18.84 3.71
C PRO A 199 -16.90 18.28 5.08
N GLY A 200 -16.88 19.15 6.11
CA GLY A 200 -17.33 18.81 7.46
C GLY A 200 -16.33 17.99 8.25
N PHE A 201 -16.84 17.07 9.04
CA PHE A 201 -16.10 16.24 10.01
C PHE A 201 -16.20 14.76 9.68
N THR A 202 -15.17 14.01 9.99
CA THR A 202 -15.18 12.55 9.94
C THR A 202 -16.01 11.99 11.12
N PRO A 203 -17.00 11.10 10.87
CA PRO A 203 -17.78 10.49 11.94
C PRO A 203 -16.91 9.68 12.91
N SER A 204 -17.38 9.55 14.17
CA SER A 204 -16.74 8.69 15.16
C SER A 204 -16.84 7.21 14.78
N GLU A 205 -15.76 6.45 15.04
CA GLU A 205 -15.74 4.99 14.88
C GLU A 205 -16.85 4.29 15.69
N LYS A 206 -17.28 4.88 16.80
CA LYS A 206 -18.37 4.37 17.64
C LYS A 206 -19.71 4.21 16.91
N THR A 207 -19.94 5.01 15.84
CA THR A 207 -21.18 4.92 15.04
C THR A 207 -21.31 3.57 14.33
N VAL A 208 -20.20 2.96 13.94
CA VAL A 208 -20.19 1.63 13.31
C VAL A 208 -20.68 0.54 14.26
N GLY A 209 -20.36 0.64 15.56
CA GLY A 209 -20.84 -0.30 16.56
C GLY A 209 -22.35 -0.31 16.74
N ALA A 210 -23.02 0.85 16.60
CA ALA A 210 -24.47 0.93 16.58
C ALA A 210 -25.06 0.19 15.37
N THR A 211 -24.40 0.30 14.21
CA THR A 211 -24.81 -0.44 13.02
C THR A 211 -24.62 -1.94 13.19
N PHE A 212 -23.51 -2.42 13.74
CA PHE A 212 -23.34 -3.84 14.04
C PHE A 212 -24.47 -4.36 14.93
N LYS A 213 -24.82 -3.65 16.00
CA LYS A 213 -25.94 -4.05 16.87
C LYS A 213 -27.24 -4.20 16.11
N ARG A 214 -27.59 -3.22 15.22
CA ARG A 214 -28.77 -3.32 14.36
C ARG A 214 -28.73 -4.54 13.44
N GLN A 215 -27.57 -4.80 12.82
CA GLN A 215 -27.40 -5.91 11.88
C GLN A 215 -27.39 -7.29 12.56
N PHE A 216 -27.05 -7.37 13.85
CA PHE A 216 -27.05 -8.59 14.64
C PHE A 216 -28.42 -8.87 15.26
N GLN A 217 -29.19 -7.84 15.56
CA GLN A 217 -30.50 -7.96 16.23
C GLN A 217 -31.48 -8.73 15.34
N GLY A 218 -32.06 -9.81 15.89
CA GLY A 218 -33.03 -10.66 15.20
C GLY A 218 -32.49 -11.41 13.98
N CYS A 219 -31.18 -11.43 13.75
CA CYS A 219 -30.59 -12.14 12.63
C CYS A 219 -30.48 -13.64 12.91
N GLU A 220 -31.17 -14.47 12.13
CA GLU A 220 -31.10 -15.94 12.23
C GLU A 220 -30.00 -16.56 11.38
N ASP A 221 -29.38 -15.78 10.47
CA ASP A 221 -28.30 -16.24 9.61
C ASP A 221 -26.95 -16.26 10.36
N ARG A 222 -26.00 -17.03 9.83
CA ARG A 222 -24.58 -16.88 10.20
C ARG A 222 -24.09 -15.53 9.69
N ILE A 223 -23.40 -14.77 10.54
CA ILE A 223 -22.86 -13.46 10.20
C ILE A 223 -21.36 -13.61 9.85
N ILE A 224 -20.95 -13.05 8.73
CA ILE A 224 -19.56 -12.96 8.31
C ILE A 224 -19.22 -11.48 8.17
N VAL A 225 -18.27 -10.99 8.93
CA VAL A 225 -17.83 -9.58 8.89
C VAL A 225 -16.44 -9.53 8.28
N THR A 226 -16.29 -8.77 7.20
CA THR A 226 -14.99 -8.45 6.63
C THR A 226 -14.62 -7.00 6.89
N THR A 227 -13.38 -6.78 7.32
CA THR A 227 -12.82 -5.45 7.61
C THR A 227 -11.31 -5.47 7.44
N PHE A 228 -10.68 -4.31 7.48
CA PHE A 228 -9.22 -4.21 7.58
C PHE A 228 -8.74 -4.86 8.87
N ALA A 229 -7.74 -5.72 8.77
CA ALA A 229 -7.17 -6.39 9.95
C ALA A 229 -6.56 -5.40 10.95
N SER A 230 -6.02 -4.30 10.48
CA SER A 230 -5.43 -3.23 11.29
C SER A 230 -6.46 -2.45 12.13
N ASN A 231 -7.74 -2.46 11.76
CA ASN A 231 -8.77 -1.73 12.50
C ASN A 231 -9.25 -2.51 13.73
N VAL A 232 -8.40 -2.49 14.77
CA VAL A 232 -8.61 -3.19 16.05
C VAL A 232 -9.90 -2.73 16.73
N HIS A 233 -10.23 -1.44 16.67
CA HIS A 233 -11.44 -0.88 17.26
C HIS A 233 -12.70 -1.42 16.61
N ARG A 234 -12.70 -1.64 15.31
CA ARG A 234 -13.82 -2.23 14.57
C ARG A 234 -14.01 -3.70 14.93
N ILE A 235 -12.91 -4.44 15.00
CA ILE A 235 -12.93 -5.84 15.44
C ILE A 235 -13.46 -5.94 16.87
N GLN A 236 -13.04 -5.05 17.78
CA GLN A 236 -13.56 -4.97 19.14
C GLN A 236 -15.09 -4.78 19.13
N GLN A 237 -15.62 -3.87 18.32
CA GLN A 237 -17.06 -3.63 18.23
C GLN A 237 -17.83 -4.85 17.70
N VAL A 238 -17.24 -5.64 16.79
CA VAL A 238 -17.82 -6.91 16.32
C VAL A 238 -17.84 -7.94 17.45
N LEU A 239 -16.76 -8.06 18.22
CA LEU A 239 -16.69 -8.98 19.38
C LEU A 239 -17.73 -8.61 20.43
N ASP A 240 -17.87 -7.33 20.74
CA ASP A 240 -18.83 -6.83 21.74
C ASP A 240 -20.28 -7.06 21.27
N ALA A 241 -20.57 -6.81 19.98
CA ALA A 241 -21.88 -7.10 19.40
C ALA A 241 -22.17 -8.61 19.45
N ALA A 242 -21.23 -9.45 19.07
CA ALA A 242 -21.41 -10.90 19.11
C ALA A 242 -21.69 -11.39 20.54
N ALA A 243 -20.94 -10.91 21.53
CA ALA A 243 -21.15 -11.25 22.95
C ALA A 243 -22.53 -10.81 23.44
N ALA A 244 -22.98 -9.59 23.09
CA ALA A 244 -24.28 -9.05 23.49
C ALA A 244 -25.46 -9.89 22.95
N PHE A 245 -25.31 -10.50 21.77
CA PHE A 245 -26.34 -11.39 21.18
C PHE A 245 -26.07 -12.89 21.41
N GLY A 246 -25.12 -13.23 22.31
CA GLY A 246 -24.81 -14.62 22.68
C GLY A 246 -24.31 -15.45 21.52
N ARG A 247 -23.58 -14.82 20.58
CA ARG A 247 -22.94 -15.48 19.44
C ARG A 247 -21.48 -15.79 19.73
N LYS A 248 -20.92 -16.80 19.06
CA LYS A 248 -19.51 -17.15 19.07
C LYS A 248 -18.81 -16.57 17.84
N VAL A 249 -17.59 -16.13 18.01
CA VAL A 249 -16.77 -15.52 16.95
C VAL A 249 -15.63 -16.46 16.62
N ALA A 250 -15.45 -16.76 15.35
CA ALA A 250 -14.23 -17.35 14.83
C ALA A 250 -13.52 -16.35 13.89
N VAL A 251 -12.21 -16.45 13.80
CA VAL A 251 -11.38 -15.58 12.97
C VAL A 251 -10.73 -16.41 11.89
N THR A 252 -10.59 -15.84 10.70
CA THR A 252 -9.86 -16.47 9.60
C THR A 252 -9.15 -15.44 8.75
N GLY A 253 -7.95 -15.78 8.34
CA GLY A 253 -7.01 -14.92 7.61
C GLY A 253 -5.78 -14.61 8.46
N ARG A 254 -4.59 -14.95 7.92
CA ARG A 254 -3.32 -14.87 8.66
C ARG A 254 -3.07 -13.50 9.30
N SER A 255 -3.25 -12.42 8.54
CA SER A 255 -3.06 -11.05 9.06
C SER A 255 -4.05 -10.72 10.17
N MET A 256 -5.33 -11.12 10.04
CA MET A 256 -6.35 -10.93 11.07
C MET A 256 -5.99 -11.66 12.36
N GLU A 257 -5.57 -12.92 12.27
CA GLU A 257 -5.16 -13.74 13.43
C GLU A 257 -3.94 -13.13 14.12
N ASN A 258 -2.93 -12.71 13.36
CA ASN A 258 -1.71 -12.10 13.89
C ASN A 258 -2.01 -10.78 14.62
N ILE A 259 -2.80 -9.90 14.01
CA ILE A 259 -3.15 -8.61 14.61
C ILE A 259 -4.02 -8.78 15.85
N MET A 260 -5.00 -9.66 15.83
CA MET A 260 -5.81 -9.96 17.01
C MET A 260 -4.96 -10.50 18.16
N LYS A 261 -4.00 -11.38 17.87
CA LYS A 261 -3.07 -11.91 18.87
C LYS A 261 -2.26 -10.77 19.50
N VAL A 262 -1.58 -9.97 18.70
CA VAL A 262 -0.77 -8.84 19.19
C VAL A 262 -1.63 -7.83 19.95
N SER A 263 -2.81 -7.49 19.43
CA SER A 263 -3.73 -6.53 20.07
C SER A 263 -4.19 -7.01 21.44
N THR A 264 -4.46 -8.31 21.57
CA THR A 264 -4.88 -8.91 22.83
C THR A 264 -3.71 -9.00 23.83
N GLU A 265 -2.53 -9.45 23.39
CA GLU A 265 -1.33 -9.54 24.21
C GLU A 265 -0.89 -8.18 24.76
N LEU A 266 -1.01 -7.14 23.94
CA LEU A 266 -0.64 -5.77 24.31
C LEU A 266 -1.77 -5.00 25.04
N GLY A 267 -2.98 -5.58 25.15
CA GLY A 267 -4.11 -4.98 25.86
C GLY A 267 -4.94 -3.95 25.08
N TYR A 268 -4.71 -3.81 23.76
CA TYR A 268 -5.51 -2.94 22.87
C TYR A 268 -6.84 -3.58 22.46
N MET A 269 -6.99 -4.88 22.65
CA MET A 269 -8.24 -5.62 22.41
C MET A 269 -8.61 -6.44 23.64
N LYS A 270 -9.90 -6.38 24.02
CA LYS A 270 -10.47 -7.14 25.14
C LYS A 270 -11.47 -8.15 24.59
N VAL A 271 -11.08 -9.42 24.52
CA VAL A 271 -11.97 -10.49 24.06
C VAL A 271 -12.97 -10.83 25.17
N PRO A 272 -14.30 -10.65 24.95
CA PRO A 272 -15.31 -11.04 25.97
C PRO A 272 -15.22 -12.54 26.28
N LYS A 273 -15.46 -12.89 27.54
CA LYS A 273 -15.37 -14.29 27.98
C LYS A 273 -16.24 -15.21 27.13
N ASN A 274 -15.71 -16.37 26.78
CA ASN A 274 -16.40 -17.40 25.99
C ASN A 274 -16.92 -16.94 24.61
N THR A 275 -16.42 -15.85 24.03
CA THR A 275 -16.87 -15.34 22.73
C THR A 275 -16.04 -15.92 21.59
N LEU A 276 -14.72 -15.98 21.73
CA LEU A 276 -13.82 -16.48 20.69
C LEU A 276 -13.75 -18.01 20.71
N VAL A 277 -13.86 -18.64 19.53
CA VAL A 277 -13.74 -20.08 19.32
C VAL A 277 -12.91 -20.37 18.07
N ASP A 278 -12.34 -21.58 18.01
CA ASP A 278 -11.64 -22.05 16.83
C ASP A 278 -12.58 -22.19 15.61
N ILE A 279 -12.10 -21.88 14.40
CA ILE A 279 -12.86 -21.90 13.14
C ILE A 279 -13.43 -23.30 12.85
N ASN A 280 -12.77 -24.38 13.28
CA ASN A 280 -13.27 -25.75 13.09
C ASN A 280 -14.41 -26.09 14.07
N ARG A 281 -14.42 -25.46 15.26
CA ARG A 281 -15.45 -25.69 16.28
C ARG A 281 -16.73 -24.90 15.99
N ILE A 282 -16.65 -23.75 15.30
CA ILE A 282 -17.81 -22.90 15.06
C ILE A 282 -18.87 -23.60 14.18
N LYS A 283 -18.44 -24.51 13.30
CA LYS A 283 -19.34 -25.28 12.41
C LYS A 283 -20.38 -26.14 13.13
N GLY A 284 -20.05 -26.58 14.36
CA GLY A 284 -20.96 -27.38 15.19
C GLY A 284 -22.07 -26.58 15.86
N LEU A 285 -22.06 -25.25 15.76
CA LEU A 285 -23.05 -24.37 16.35
C LEU A 285 -24.18 -24.07 15.35
N PRO A 286 -25.41 -23.75 15.83
CA PRO A 286 -26.46 -23.21 14.96
C PRO A 286 -26.02 -21.93 14.25
N LYS A 287 -26.47 -21.69 13.01
CA LYS A 287 -26.06 -20.52 12.20
C LYS A 287 -26.26 -19.19 12.95
N ASN A 288 -27.38 -19.03 13.63
CA ASN A 288 -27.67 -17.83 14.44
C ASN A 288 -26.78 -17.65 15.68
N LYS A 289 -25.87 -18.58 15.94
CA LYS A 289 -24.83 -18.47 16.98
C LYS A 289 -23.44 -18.29 16.42
N GLN A 290 -23.29 -18.20 15.10
CA GLN A 290 -21.98 -18.09 14.44
C GLN A 290 -21.73 -16.66 13.97
N VAL A 291 -20.51 -16.17 14.21
CA VAL A 291 -19.91 -14.97 13.59
C VAL A 291 -18.53 -15.34 13.11
N ILE A 292 -18.18 -14.97 11.89
CA ILE A 292 -16.83 -15.13 11.34
C ILE A 292 -16.28 -13.74 11.03
N VAL A 293 -15.13 -13.40 11.58
CA VAL A 293 -14.38 -12.19 11.24
C VAL A 293 -13.26 -12.56 10.27
N THR A 294 -13.17 -11.85 9.16
CA THR A 294 -12.29 -12.23 8.06
C THR A 294 -11.67 -11.03 7.34
N THR A 295 -10.60 -11.29 6.59
CA THR A 295 -9.98 -10.35 5.66
C THR A 295 -10.66 -10.42 4.28
N GLY A 296 -10.26 -9.50 3.36
CA GLY A 296 -10.74 -9.50 1.98
C GLY A 296 -11.80 -8.43 1.69
N SER A 297 -11.80 -7.37 2.49
CA SER A 297 -12.68 -6.22 2.27
C SER A 297 -12.35 -5.43 1.00
N GLN A 298 -11.17 -5.64 0.41
CA GLN A 298 -10.70 -5.01 -0.83
C GLN A 298 -10.80 -5.93 -2.05
N GLY A 299 -11.33 -7.14 -1.87
CA GLY A 299 -11.54 -8.09 -2.97
C GLY A 299 -10.28 -8.82 -3.43
N GLU A 300 -9.20 -8.76 -2.68
CA GLU A 300 -7.91 -9.41 -3.01
C GLU A 300 -8.10 -10.92 -3.21
N GLU A 301 -7.61 -11.47 -4.33
CA GLU A 301 -7.85 -12.87 -4.74
C GLU A 301 -7.38 -13.90 -3.73
N MET A 302 -6.32 -13.61 -2.99
CA MET A 302 -5.78 -14.50 -1.96
C MET A 302 -6.45 -14.33 -0.59
N SER A 303 -7.35 -13.37 -0.44
CA SER A 303 -8.04 -13.09 0.82
C SER A 303 -9.05 -14.16 1.21
N ALA A 304 -9.40 -14.22 2.49
CA ALA A 304 -10.31 -15.23 2.97
C ALA A 304 -11.74 -15.05 2.42
N LEU A 305 -12.27 -13.82 2.35
CA LEU A 305 -13.60 -13.57 1.78
C LEU A 305 -13.67 -13.90 0.29
N TYR A 306 -12.66 -13.50 -0.50
CA TYR A 306 -12.59 -13.86 -1.91
C TYR A 306 -12.67 -15.38 -2.11
N ARG A 307 -11.82 -16.13 -1.37
CA ARG A 307 -11.82 -17.60 -1.44
C ARG A 307 -13.16 -18.22 -1.01
N MET A 308 -13.86 -17.61 -0.05
CA MET A 308 -15.22 -18.05 0.33
C MET A 308 -16.21 -17.79 -0.80
N ALA A 309 -16.20 -16.61 -1.40
CA ALA A 309 -17.08 -16.22 -2.50
C ALA A 309 -16.89 -17.14 -3.71
N PHE A 310 -15.65 -17.50 -4.06
CA PHE A 310 -15.33 -18.36 -5.20
C PHE A 310 -15.18 -19.84 -4.86
N SER A 311 -15.68 -20.31 -3.69
CA SER A 311 -15.65 -21.73 -3.25
C SER A 311 -14.24 -22.32 -3.14
N GLN A 312 -13.24 -21.49 -2.84
CA GLN A 312 -11.83 -21.89 -2.70
C GLN A 312 -11.36 -21.96 -1.24
N HIS A 313 -12.22 -21.57 -0.29
CA HIS A 313 -11.86 -21.55 1.12
C HIS A 313 -12.01 -22.94 1.73
N LYS A 314 -10.92 -23.47 2.33
CA LYS A 314 -10.86 -24.86 2.82
C LYS A 314 -11.81 -25.16 3.99
N GLN A 315 -12.10 -24.16 4.82
CA GLN A 315 -12.81 -24.36 6.09
C GLN A 315 -14.22 -23.77 6.12
N VAL A 316 -14.52 -22.80 5.28
CA VAL A 316 -15.83 -22.10 5.30
C VAL A 316 -16.44 -22.16 3.91
N GLU A 317 -17.58 -22.79 3.83
CA GLU A 317 -18.49 -22.73 2.68
C GLU A 317 -19.56 -21.66 2.94
N ILE A 318 -19.83 -20.82 1.94
CA ILE A 318 -20.76 -19.70 2.03
C ILE A 318 -21.92 -19.87 1.07
N GLY A 319 -23.13 -19.48 1.48
CA GLY A 319 -24.34 -19.61 0.67
C GLY A 319 -25.58 -19.10 1.36
N ALA A 320 -26.76 -19.61 0.95
CA ALA A 320 -28.04 -19.25 1.54
C ALA A 320 -28.04 -19.48 3.06
N GLY A 321 -28.62 -18.54 3.82
CA GLY A 321 -28.59 -18.52 5.29
C GLY A 321 -27.28 -17.97 5.86
N ASP A 322 -26.51 -17.25 5.05
CA ASP A 322 -25.38 -16.44 5.48
C ASP A 322 -25.64 -14.97 5.21
N LYS A 323 -25.14 -14.12 6.11
CA LYS A 323 -25.14 -12.66 5.98
C LYS A 323 -23.73 -12.16 6.01
N VAL A 324 -23.27 -11.52 4.93
CA VAL A 324 -21.95 -10.89 4.86
C VAL A 324 -22.09 -9.39 5.09
N ILE A 325 -21.27 -8.86 6.00
CA ILE A 325 -21.17 -7.43 6.28
C ILE A 325 -19.78 -6.97 5.85
N ILE A 326 -19.72 -6.11 4.82
CA ILE A 326 -18.47 -5.53 4.33
C ILE A 326 -18.27 -4.19 5.05
N SER A 327 -17.42 -4.20 6.08
CA SER A 327 -17.17 -3.05 6.94
C SER A 327 -15.88 -2.34 6.52
N ALA A 328 -15.82 -1.96 5.25
CA ALA A 328 -14.74 -1.19 4.65
C ALA A 328 -15.27 -0.46 3.41
N SER A 329 -14.64 0.65 3.03
CA SER A 329 -14.80 1.23 1.70
C SER A 329 -13.71 0.70 0.78
N ALA A 330 -14.01 0.54 -0.51
CA ALA A 330 -12.99 0.21 -1.49
C ALA A 330 -11.92 1.31 -1.52
N ILE A 331 -10.67 0.93 -1.50
CA ILE A 331 -9.54 1.81 -1.79
C ILE A 331 -9.62 2.14 -3.28
N PRO A 332 -9.30 3.39 -3.70
CA PRO A 332 -9.26 3.75 -5.12
C PRO A 332 -8.48 2.72 -5.96
N GLY A 333 -9.10 2.21 -7.02
CA GLY A 333 -8.54 1.14 -7.86
C GLY A 333 -9.11 -0.26 -7.56
N ASN A 334 -9.65 -0.52 -6.37
CA ASN A 334 -10.18 -1.85 -5.99
C ASN A 334 -11.69 -2.01 -6.22
N GLU A 335 -12.38 -0.99 -6.75
CA GLU A 335 -13.85 -0.97 -6.89
C GLU A 335 -14.36 -2.14 -7.73
N VAL A 336 -13.68 -2.46 -8.82
CA VAL A 336 -14.05 -3.54 -9.75
C VAL A 336 -13.94 -4.90 -9.05
N THR A 337 -12.85 -5.13 -8.34
CA THR A 337 -12.59 -6.39 -7.63
C THR A 337 -13.57 -6.60 -6.48
N VAL A 338 -13.84 -5.56 -5.69
CA VAL A 338 -14.83 -5.58 -4.61
C VAL A 338 -16.23 -5.86 -5.18
N SER A 339 -16.63 -5.18 -6.27
CA SER A 339 -17.90 -5.41 -6.96
C SER A 339 -18.04 -6.85 -7.46
N ARG A 340 -16.96 -7.44 -7.98
CA ARG A 340 -16.93 -8.85 -8.42
C ARG A 340 -17.22 -9.81 -7.26
N VAL A 341 -16.59 -9.59 -6.11
CA VAL A 341 -16.85 -10.41 -4.90
C VAL A 341 -18.29 -10.27 -4.43
N ILE A 342 -18.83 -9.05 -4.37
CA ILE A 342 -20.22 -8.78 -3.98
C ILE A 342 -21.19 -9.53 -4.91
N ASN A 343 -21.01 -9.42 -6.22
CA ASN A 343 -21.86 -10.11 -7.20
C ASN A 343 -21.82 -11.64 -7.02
N GLU A 344 -20.65 -12.21 -6.72
CA GLU A 344 -20.54 -13.65 -6.49
C GLU A 344 -21.24 -14.10 -5.21
N LEU A 345 -21.18 -13.28 -4.15
CA LEU A 345 -21.95 -13.54 -2.92
C LEU A 345 -23.47 -13.54 -3.17
N PHE A 346 -23.96 -12.57 -3.96
CA PHE A 346 -25.38 -12.56 -4.35
C PHE A 346 -25.78 -13.79 -5.18
N ARG A 347 -24.94 -14.25 -6.11
CA ARG A 347 -25.19 -15.49 -6.88
C ARG A 347 -25.34 -16.72 -6.00
N LYS A 348 -24.66 -16.74 -4.84
CA LYS A 348 -24.77 -17.81 -3.85
C LYS A 348 -25.94 -17.67 -2.89
N GLY A 349 -26.80 -16.66 -3.07
CA GLY A 349 -27.94 -16.39 -2.19
C GLY A 349 -27.59 -15.84 -0.82
N VAL A 350 -26.40 -15.21 -0.69
CA VAL A 350 -25.95 -14.56 0.53
C VAL A 350 -26.62 -13.20 0.69
N LYS A 351 -27.01 -12.84 1.90
CA LYS A 351 -27.44 -11.47 2.23
C LYS A 351 -26.22 -10.59 2.43
N VAL A 352 -25.99 -9.63 1.54
CA VAL A 352 -24.80 -8.76 1.60
C VAL A 352 -25.19 -7.36 2.05
N VAL A 353 -24.51 -6.84 3.07
CA VAL A 353 -24.63 -5.46 3.59
C VAL A 353 -23.32 -4.74 3.34
N TYR A 354 -23.32 -3.75 2.44
CA TYR A 354 -22.10 -3.09 1.95
C TYR A 354 -22.27 -1.61 1.62
N ASP A 355 -23.47 -1.07 1.79
CA ASP A 355 -23.78 0.30 1.38
C ASP A 355 -23.22 1.33 2.39
N ARG A 356 -22.80 2.49 1.87
CA ARG A 356 -22.44 3.67 2.68
C ARG A 356 -23.61 4.17 3.53
N ALA A 357 -24.85 4.03 3.06
CA ALA A 357 -26.04 4.39 3.80
C ALA A 357 -26.18 3.64 5.14
N ASP A 358 -25.63 2.43 5.24
CA ASP A 358 -25.63 1.63 6.46
C ASP A 358 -24.62 2.07 7.51
N MET A 359 -23.73 3.04 7.21
CA MET A 359 -22.66 3.51 8.08
C MET A 359 -21.79 2.36 8.65
N LEU A 360 -21.40 1.45 7.78
CA LEU A 360 -20.56 0.29 8.12
C LEU A 360 -19.07 0.62 8.16
N HIS A 361 -18.69 1.79 7.65
CA HIS A 361 -17.32 2.25 7.59
C HIS A 361 -17.26 3.76 7.86
N VAL A 362 -16.26 4.14 8.63
CA VAL A 362 -15.83 5.54 8.79
C VAL A 362 -14.35 5.63 8.47
N SER A 363 -13.95 6.75 7.87
CA SER A 363 -12.55 7.00 7.54
C SER A 363 -11.70 7.22 8.80
N GLY A 364 -10.41 6.95 8.69
CA GLY A 364 -9.40 7.31 9.68
C GLY A 364 -8.83 8.72 9.48
N HIS A 365 -9.14 9.39 8.35
CA HIS A 365 -8.53 10.66 7.96
C HIS A 365 -9.47 11.84 8.16
N ALA A 366 -8.86 13.00 8.46
CA ALA A 366 -9.54 14.26 8.72
C ALA A 366 -10.23 14.84 7.48
N CYS A 367 -11.48 15.27 7.62
CA CYS A 367 -12.19 16.09 6.65
C CYS A 367 -11.80 17.58 6.78
N GLN A 368 -12.31 18.45 5.90
CA GLN A 368 -11.88 19.84 5.79
C GLN A 368 -11.92 20.63 7.10
N GLU A 369 -12.98 20.51 7.91
CA GLU A 369 -13.09 21.27 9.15
C GLU A 369 -12.08 20.80 10.21
N GLU A 370 -11.74 19.51 10.23
CA GLU A 370 -10.73 18.97 11.13
C GLU A 370 -9.32 19.46 10.74
N LEU A 371 -9.02 19.51 9.44
CA LEU A 371 -7.77 20.06 8.90
C LEU A 371 -7.62 21.56 9.26
N LYS A 372 -8.70 22.34 9.12
CA LYS A 372 -8.73 23.76 9.53
C LYS A 372 -8.51 23.93 11.03
N ILE A 373 -9.05 23.04 11.87
CA ILE A 373 -8.84 23.08 13.33
C ILE A 373 -7.35 22.91 13.66
N ILE A 374 -6.68 21.90 13.11
CA ILE A 374 -5.25 21.69 13.36
C ILE A 374 -4.43 22.88 12.86
N HIS A 375 -4.76 23.41 11.69
CA HIS A 375 -4.10 24.60 11.16
C HIS A 375 -4.29 25.83 12.09
N ALA A 376 -5.52 26.05 12.56
CA ALA A 376 -5.84 27.16 13.47
C ALA A 376 -5.17 27.03 14.85
N LEU A 377 -5.06 25.81 15.38
CA LEU A 377 -4.39 25.54 16.65
C LEU A 377 -2.88 25.73 16.54
N THR A 378 -2.25 25.20 15.50
CA THR A 378 -0.78 25.25 15.33
C THR A 378 -0.28 26.60 14.81
N LYS A 379 -1.11 27.38 14.11
CA LYS A 379 -0.75 28.69 13.51
C LYS A 379 0.62 28.67 12.83
N PRO A 380 0.87 27.74 11.89
CA PRO A 380 2.19 27.53 11.35
C PRO A 380 2.62 28.73 10.50
N ARG A 381 3.93 28.99 10.47
CA ARG A 381 4.50 29.96 9.54
C ARG A 381 4.47 29.47 8.11
N PHE A 382 4.73 28.15 7.90
CA PHE A 382 4.73 27.50 6.61
C PHE A 382 3.83 26.28 6.62
N PHE A 383 3.26 25.96 5.46
CA PHE A 383 2.39 24.81 5.29
C PHE A 383 2.85 23.93 4.12
N ILE A 384 2.79 22.61 4.33
CA ILE A 384 3.15 21.61 3.34
C ILE A 384 2.10 20.48 3.41
N PRO A 385 1.23 20.35 2.41
CA PRO A 385 0.31 19.21 2.36
C PRO A 385 1.09 17.91 2.08
N LEU A 386 0.75 16.84 2.78
CA LEU A 386 1.31 15.50 2.63
C LEU A 386 0.23 14.47 2.37
N HIS A 387 0.66 13.23 2.04
CA HIS A 387 -0.18 12.04 1.98
C HIS A 387 -1.42 12.24 1.12
N GLY A 388 -1.24 12.32 -0.19
CA GLY A 388 -2.34 12.50 -1.14
C GLY A 388 -1.89 12.62 -2.58
N GLU A 389 -2.85 12.38 -3.47
CA GLU A 389 -2.70 12.63 -4.90
C GLU A 389 -2.62 14.13 -5.18
N GLN A 390 -2.12 14.53 -6.35
CA GLN A 390 -1.93 15.95 -6.73
C GLN A 390 -3.17 16.82 -6.51
N ARG A 391 -4.36 16.31 -6.84
CA ARG A 391 -5.61 17.05 -6.63
C ARG A 391 -5.88 17.32 -5.15
N MET A 392 -5.57 16.33 -4.27
CA MET A 392 -5.74 16.47 -2.82
C MET A 392 -4.77 17.49 -2.26
N LEU A 393 -3.49 17.43 -2.65
CA LEU A 393 -2.47 18.39 -2.22
C LEU A 393 -2.83 19.83 -2.63
N GLN A 394 -3.36 20.01 -3.85
CA GLN A 394 -3.80 21.32 -4.35
C GLN A 394 -5.00 21.85 -3.54
N ILE A 395 -6.02 21.01 -3.32
CA ILE A 395 -7.20 21.41 -2.53
C ILE A 395 -6.78 21.72 -1.09
N HIS A 396 -5.90 20.92 -0.48
CA HIS A 396 -5.43 21.16 0.87
C HIS A 396 -4.65 22.49 0.97
N SER A 397 -3.90 22.84 -0.06
CA SER A 397 -3.19 24.13 -0.11
C SER A 397 -4.13 25.34 -0.13
N GLN A 398 -5.38 25.18 -0.54
CA GLN A 398 -6.37 26.23 -0.58
C GLN A 398 -6.94 26.54 0.82
N LEU A 399 -7.11 25.50 1.67
CA LEU A 399 -7.69 25.69 3.01
C LEU A 399 -6.94 26.74 3.86
N PRO A 400 -5.59 26.69 4.04
CA PRO A 400 -4.88 27.72 4.76
C PRO A 400 -4.94 29.09 4.08
N GLN A 401 -5.03 29.17 2.74
CA GLN A 401 -5.22 30.45 2.04
C GLN A 401 -6.57 31.07 2.38
N ASP A 402 -7.65 30.27 2.40
CA ASP A 402 -8.98 30.72 2.81
C ASP A 402 -9.00 31.19 4.28
N MET A 403 -8.07 30.69 5.10
CA MET A 403 -7.85 31.11 6.49
C MET A 403 -6.89 32.32 6.60
N GLY A 404 -6.42 32.89 5.48
CA GLY A 404 -5.60 34.10 5.45
C GLY A 404 -4.08 33.87 5.36
N MET A 405 -3.60 32.63 5.13
CA MET A 405 -2.18 32.36 4.91
C MET A 405 -1.74 32.83 3.51
N ASP A 406 -0.62 33.55 3.42
CA ASP A 406 -0.03 33.93 2.13
C ASP A 406 0.41 32.69 1.34
N ARG A 407 0.06 32.64 0.04
CA ARG A 407 0.44 31.54 -0.87
C ARG A 407 1.94 31.28 -0.89
N ASN A 408 2.77 32.30 -0.71
CA ASN A 408 4.23 32.17 -0.63
C ASN A 408 4.74 31.43 0.61
N HIS A 409 3.88 31.16 1.59
CA HIS A 409 4.16 30.36 2.77
C HIS A 409 3.75 28.89 2.61
N ILE A 410 3.24 28.49 1.44
CA ILE A 410 2.76 27.15 1.15
C ILE A 410 3.66 26.50 0.09
N ALA A 411 4.17 25.31 0.36
CA ALA A 411 4.94 24.53 -0.59
C ALA A 411 4.19 23.23 -0.96
N ILE A 412 3.83 23.09 -2.23
CA ILE A 412 3.38 21.82 -2.82
C ILE A 412 4.59 21.24 -3.53
N ALA A 413 4.97 20.03 -3.19
CA ALA A 413 6.19 19.39 -3.65
C ALA A 413 5.89 18.03 -4.31
N ASP A 414 6.85 17.53 -5.05
CA ASP A 414 6.89 16.15 -5.55
C ASP A 414 7.81 15.29 -4.69
N ASN A 415 7.68 13.97 -4.78
CA ASN A 415 8.64 13.05 -4.19
C ASN A 415 10.06 13.37 -4.72
N GLY A 416 11.03 13.41 -3.83
CA GLY A 416 12.42 13.79 -4.13
C GLY A 416 12.70 15.30 -4.13
N SER A 417 11.69 16.16 -4.03
CA SER A 417 11.90 17.61 -3.91
C SER A 417 12.57 17.93 -2.57
N VAL A 418 13.54 18.84 -2.59
CA VAL A 418 14.17 19.38 -1.38
C VAL A 418 13.48 20.67 -1.00
N ILE A 419 12.65 20.64 0.03
CA ILE A 419 11.98 21.83 0.59
C ILE A 419 12.96 22.48 1.58
N GLU A 420 13.48 23.63 1.23
CA GLU A 420 14.39 24.39 2.10
C GLU A 420 13.61 25.43 2.90
N ILE A 421 13.75 25.35 4.22
CA ILE A 421 13.11 26.27 5.17
C ILE A 421 14.17 27.06 5.90
N THR A 422 13.97 28.36 5.99
CA THR A 422 14.69 29.28 6.88
C THR A 422 13.70 29.91 7.86
N ALA A 423 14.18 30.73 8.78
CA ALA A 423 13.27 31.46 9.67
C ALA A 423 12.26 32.36 8.93
N LYS A 424 12.49 32.72 7.66
CA LYS A 424 11.67 33.69 6.92
C LYS A 424 11.09 33.16 5.59
N THR A 425 11.63 32.09 5.05
CA THR A 425 11.27 31.63 3.69
C THR A 425 11.14 30.12 3.63
N ILE A 426 10.22 29.68 2.78
CA ILE A 426 10.11 28.30 2.30
C ILE A 426 10.32 28.31 0.79
N LYS A 427 11.13 27.38 0.27
CA LYS A 427 11.46 27.29 -1.16
C LYS A 427 11.68 25.85 -1.57
N LEU A 428 11.26 25.51 -2.77
CA LEU A 428 11.72 24.29 -3.43
C LEU A 428 13.16 24.51 -3.92
N GLY A 429 14.07 23.70 -3.42
CA GLY A 429 15.49 23.69 -3.80
C GLY A 429 15.75 22.72 -4.95
N GLY A 430 16.82 21.93 -4.83
CA GLY A 430 17.12 20.86 -5.79
C GLY A 430 16.22 19.63 -5.60
N THR A 431 16.63 18.52 -6.22
CA THR A 431 15.98 17.21 -6.07
C THR A 431 16.99 16.16 -5.65
N VAL A 432 16.50 15.10 -5.01
CA VAL A 432 17.25 13.88 -4.73
C VAL A 432 16.64 12.70 -5.48
N PRO A 433 17.38 11.59 -5.68
CA PRO A 433 16.78 10.38 -6.22
C PRO A 433 15.55 9.96 -5.39
N SER A 434 14.47 9.71 -6.09
CA SER A 434 13.19 9.24 -5.57
C SER A 434 12.52 8.42 -6.65
N GLY A 435 11.54 7.62 -6.30
CA GLY A 435 10.78 6.82 -7.25
C GLY A 435 10.32 5.51 -6.66
N GLU A 436 9.99 4.60 -7.55
CA GLU A 436 9.46 3.29 -7.22
C GLU A 436 10.54 2.23 -7.30
N VAL A 437 10.67 1.45 -6.26
CA VAL A 437 11.48 0.24 -6.24
C VAL A 437 10.54 -0.95 -6.11
N TYR A 438 10.51 -1.80 -7.12
CA TYR A 438 9.63 -2.95 -7.17
C TYR A 438 10.19 -4.11 -6.35
N VAL A 439 9.30 -4.79 -5.64
CA VAL A 439 9.60 -6.04 -4.93
C VAL A 439 8.82 -7.17 -5.59
N ASP A 440 9.53 -8.21 -5.98
CA ASP A 440 9.02 -9.42 -6.61
C ASP A 440 9.62 -10.64 -5.90
N GLY A 441 8.83 -11.33 -5.10
CA GLY A 441 9.30 -12.42 -4.25
C GLY A 441 10.43 -11.98 -3.30
N SER A 442 11.62 -12.52 -3.49
CA SER A 442 12.83 -12.15 -2.73
C SER A 442 13.65 -11.02 -3.35
N GLY A 443 13.35 -10.65 -4.62
CA GLY A 443 14.04 -9.61 -5.37
C GLY A 443 13.59 -8.21 -4.96
N VAL A 444 14.51 -7.28 -4.84
CA VAL A 444 14.24 -5.87 -4.51
C VAL A 444 15.00 -4.99 -5.49
N GLY A 445 14.26 -4.32 -6.40
CA GLY A 445 14.82 -3.40 -7.37
C GLY A 445 15.53 -4.05 -8.56
N ASP A 446 15.42 -5.36 -8.73
CA ASP A 446 15.96 -6.11 -9.87
C ASP A 446 15.00 -6.14 -11.06
N VAL A 447 13.74 -5.78 -10.86
CA VAL A 447 12.73 -5.62 -11.90
C VAL A 447 12.68 -4.17 -12.33
N GLY A 448 13.23 -3.88 -13.53
CA GLY A 448 13.21 -2.54 -14.12
C GLY A 448 12.16 -2.38 -15.22
N ALA A 449 12.10 -1.19 -15.83
CA ALA A 449 11.14 -0.83 -16.89
C ALA A 449 11.15 -1.78 -18.09
N VAL A 450 12.30 -2.39 -18.41
CA VAL A 450 12.42 -3.37 -19.52
C VAL A 450 11.66 -4.65 -19.17
N VAL A 451 11.87 -5.19 -17.97
CA VAL A 451 11.20 -6.41 -17.51
C VAL A 451 9.69 -6.19 -17.40
N MET A 452 9.27 -5.03 -16.87
CA MET A 452 7.85 -4.70 -16.78
C MET A 452 7.18 -4.62 -18.15
N ARG A 453 7.82 -3.96 -19.11
CA ARG A 453 7.33 -3.90 -20.50
C ARG A 453 7.23 -5.30 -21.13
N ASP A 454 8.20 -6.16 -20.86
CA ASP A 454 8.20 -7.52 -21.39
C ASP A 454 7.08 -8.36 -20.76
N ARG A 455 6.87 -8.27 -19.45
CA ARG A 455 5.75 -8.93 -18.74
C ARG A 455 4.40 -8.45 -19.27
N LYS A 456 4.23 -7.15 -19.47
CA LYS A 456 3.00 -6.57 -20.03
C LYS A 456 2.73 -7.13 -21.42
N ARG A 457 3.73 -7.14 -22.29
CA ARG A 457 3.61 -7.69 -23.66
C ARG A 457 3.29 -9.19 -23.65
N LEU A 458 3.90 -9.97 -22.76
CA LEU A 458 3.60 -11.39 -22.59
C LEU A 458 2.16 -11.62 -22.12
N ALA A 459 1.66 -10.77 -21.23
CA ALA A 459 0.29 -10.85 -20.72
C ALA A 459 -0.77 -10.45 -21.76
N GLU A 460 -0.50 -9.43 -22.58
CA GLU A 460 -1.43 -8.92 -23.59
C GLU A 460 -1.49 -9.80 -24.85
N ASP A 461 -0.33 -10.16 -25.42
CA ASP A 461 -0.24 -10.76 -26.74
C ASP A 461 0.46 -12.13 -26.78
N GLY A 462 1.03 -12.58 -25.65
CA GLY A 462 1.73 -13.85 -25.56
C GLY A 462 3.09 -13.84 -26.24
N MET A 463 3.59 -15.04 -26.57
CA MET A 463 4.92 -15.23 -27.17
C MET A 463 4.91 -16.21 -28.35
N VAL A 464 5.87 -15.96 -29.26
CA VAL A 464 6.19 -16.83 -30.41
C VAL A 464 7.70 -17.10 -30.41
N VAL A 465 8.09 -18.35 -30.23
CA VAL A 465 9.47 -18.79 -30.34
C VAL A 465 9.68 -19.39 -31.73
N VAL A 466 10.75 -18.95 -32.41
CA VAL A 466 11.13 -19.41 -33.73
C VAL A 466 12.47 -20.13 -33.60
N VAL A 467 12.47 -21.47 -33.70
CA VAL A 467 13.69 -22.26 -33.61
C VAL A 467 14.25 -22.45 -35.02
N LEU A 468 15.51 -22.07 -35.20
CA LEU A 468 16.24 -22.07 -36.46
C LEU A 468 17.41 -23.08 -36.38
N PRO A 469 17.27 -24.31 -36.88
CA PRO A 469 18.38 -25.26 -36.97
C PRO A 469 19.31 -24.87 -38.12
N ILE A 470 20.52 -24.45 -37.79
CA ILE A 470 21.51 -23.89 -38.73
C ILE A 470 22.74 -24.81 -38.75
N SER A 471 23.23 -25.14 -39.94
CA SER A 471 24.48 -25.86 -40.14
C SER A 471 25.68 -25.05 -39.57
N ALA A 472 26.47 -25.67 -38.72
CA ALA A 472 27.69 -25.07 -38.18
C ALA A 472 28.76 -24.84 -39.27
N HIS A 473 28.71 -25.61 -40.37
CA HIS A 473 29.71 -25.57 -41.43
C HIS A 473 29.49 -24.44 -42.43
N ASP A 474 28.26 -24.30 -42.98
CA ASP A 474 27.94 -23.39 -44.05
C ASP A 474 26.89 -22.34 -43.64
N GLY A 475 26.28 -22.47 -42.46
CA GLY A 475 25.29 -21.56 -41.88
C GLY A 475 23.95 -21.57 -42.63
N ASN A 476 23.64 -22.61 -43.38
CA ASN A 476 22.34 -22.77 -44.01
C ASN A 476 21.33 -23.42 -43.05
N LEU A 477 20.04 -23.24 -43.31
CA LEU A 477 18.99 -23.96 -42.59
C LEU A 477 19.07 -25.45 -42.88
N LEU A 478 19.07 -26.29 -41.85
CA LEU A 478 19.10 -27.76 -41.97
C LEU A 478 17.70 -28.36 -42.12
N SER A 479 16.68 -27.67 -41.60
CA SER A 479 15.27 -28.04 -41.71
C SER A 479 14.37 -26.82 -41.59
N GLU A 480 13.08 -27.01 -41.84
CA GLU A 480 12.08 -25.94 -41.64
C GLU A 480 12.13 -25.38 -40.20
N PRO A 481 11.99 -24.04 -40.05
CA PRO A 481 11.88 -23.43 -38.73
C PRO A 481 10.74 -24.03 -37.93
N GLU A 482 10.96 -24.32 -36.64
CA GLU A 482 9.90 -24.73 -35.75
C GLU A 482 9.29 -23.52 -35.05
N ILE A 483 7.95 -23.42 -35.05
CA ILE A 483 7.22 -22.32 -34.42
C ILE A 483 6.49 -22.82 -33.17
N ILE A 484 6.82 -22.25 -32.02
CA ILE A 484 6.18 -22.57 -30.73
C ILE A 484 5.50 -21.32 -30.22
N THR A 485 4.22 -21.43 -29.86
CA THR A 485 3.48 -20.27 -29.29
C THR A 485 2.92 -20.58 -27.90
N ARG A 486 2.83 -19.55 -27.06
CA ARG A 486 2.14 -19.59 -25.77
C ARG A 486 1.39 -18.28 -25.53
N GLY A 487 0.13 -18.38 -25.13
CA GLY A 487 -0.69 -17.20 -24.81
C GLY A 487 -1.07 -16.33 -26.02
N PHE A 488 -0.71 -16.73 -27.27
CA PHE A 488 -0.96 -15.96 -28.48
C PHE A 488 -2.19 -16.44 -29.25
N ILE A 489 -2.20 -17.70 -29.68
CA ILE A 489 -3.29 -18.33 -30.47
C ILE A 489 -3.53 -19.76 -30.05
N TYR A 490 -4.72 -20.28 -30.35
CA TYR A 490 -5.02 -21.70 -30.21
C TYR A 490 -4.52 -22.46 -31.44
N VAL A 491 -3.38 -23.14 -31.28
CA VAL A 491 -2.61 -23.76 -32.39
C VAL A 491 -3.41 -24.78 -33.21
N LYS A 492 -4.32 -25.56 -32.58
CA LYS A 492 -5.13 -26.58 -33.27
C LYS A 492 -6.08 -26.01 -34.35
N GLU A 493 -6.46 -24.75 -34.23
CA GLU A 493 -7.38 -24.07 -35.16
C GLU A 493 -6.67 -23.08 -36.09
N SER A 494 -5.34 -22.96 -35.98
CA SER A 494 -4.55 -21.94 -36.68
C SER A 494 -3.45 -22.54 -37.56
N GLY A 495 -3.69 -23.72 -38.14
CA GLY A 495 -2.69 -24.47 -38.94
C GLY A 495 -2.14 -23.69 -40.12
N ASP A 496 -2.94 -22.92 -40.82
CA ASP A 496 -2.50 -22.12 -41.96
C ASP A 496 -1.59 -20.96 -41.53
N LEU A 497 -1.94 -20.24 -40.47
CA LEU A 497 -1.09 -19.17 -39.90
C LEU A 497 0.29 -19.72 -39.46
N MET A 498 0.32 -20.94 -38.88
CA MET A 498 1.58 -21.57 -38.46
C MET A 498 2.48 -21.91 -39.63
N LYS A 499 1.92 -22.42 -40.73
CA LYS A 499 2.68 -22.71 -41.99
C LYS A 499 3.21 -21.42 -42.62
N GLU A 500 2.40 -20.39 -42.65
CA GLU A 500 2.83 -19.08 -43.17
C GLU A 500 3.95 -18.48 -42.34
N LEU A 501 3.87 -18.57 -40.99
CA LEU A 501 4.95 -18.13 -40.10
C LEU A 501 6.25 -18.89 -40.31
N GLN A 502 6.17 -20.20 -40.56
CA GLN A 502 7.34 -21.03 -40.94
C GLN A 502 7.98 -20.52 -42.24
N SER A 503 7.17 -20.26 -43.28
CA SER A 503 7.65 -19.71 -44.54
C SER A 503 8.30 -18.34 -44.38
N VAL A 504 7.65 -17.42 -43.63
CA VAL A 504 8.20 -16.07 -43.36
C VAL A 504 9.53 -16.16 -42.62
N ALA A 505 9.61 -17.04 -41.61
CA ALA A 505 10.83 -17.24 -40.83
C ALA A 505 11.97 -17.82 -41.66
N ARG A 506 11.65 -18.84 -42.52
CA ARG A 506 12.61 -19.43 -43.46
C ARG A 506 13.14 -18.39 -44.43
N ASP A 507 12.26 -17.67 -45.13
CA ASP A 507 12.65 -16.67 -46.13
C ASP A 507 13.53 -15.59 -45.51
N ALA A 508 13.21 -15.12 -44.31
CA ALA A 508 14.01 -14.16 -43.56
C ALA A 508 15.40 -14.71 -43.20
N ALA A 509 15.47 -15.96 -42.79
CA ALA A 509 16.74 -16.63 -42.44
C ALA A 509 17.62 -16.83 -43.67
N GLU A 510 17.07 -17.33 -44.78
CA GLU A 510 17.82 -17.54 -46.06
C GLU A 510 18.35 -16.24 -46.63
N ASN A 511 17.58 -15.13 -46.57
CA ASN A 511 18.01 -13.82 -47.04
C ASN A 511 19.27 -13.31 -46.32
N VAL A 512 19.43 -13.62 -45.04
CA VAL A 512 20.65 -13.29 -44.27
C VAL A 512 21.77 -14.30 -44.60
N SER A 513 21.45 -15.60 -44.72
CA SER A 513 22.41 -16.65 -44.99
C SER A 513 23.17 -16.46 -46.33
N ARG A 514 22.58 -15.77 -47.30
CA ARG A 514 23.21 -15.46 -48.60
C ARG A 514 24.27 -14.33 -48.50
N LYS A 515 24.39 -13.58 -47.39
CA LYS A 515 25.39 -12.52 -47.21
C LYS A 515 26.66 -13.08 -46.54
N ARG A 516 27.88 -12.70 -47.03
CA ARG A 516 29.16 -13.06 -46.43
C ARG A 516 29.40 -12.31 -45.11
N GLY A 517 29.79 -13.01 -44.01
CA GLY A 517 30.17 -12.42 -42.73
C GLY A 517 29.04 -12.45 -41.69
N ARG A 518 28.65 -13.63 -41.26
CA ARG A 518 27.41 -13.90 -40.50
C ARG A 518 27.54 -13.68 -39.00
N ASP A 519 26.71 -12.78 -38.46
CA ASP A 519 26.46 -12.68 -37.02
C ASP A 519 25.08 -13.27 -36.69
N ASP A 520 25.01 -14.14 -35.65
CA ASP A 520 23.75 -14.66 -35.13
C ASP A 520 22.78 -13.54 -34.70
N GLY A 521 23.30 -12.38 -34.35
CA GLY A 521 22.51 -11.19 -34.03
C GLY A 521 21.73 -10.66 -35.23
N GLU A 522 22.37 -10.56 -36.42
CA GLU A 522 21.71 -10.11 -37.66
C GLU A 522 20.62 -11.10 -38.09
N LEU A 523 20.90 -12.42 -37.99
CA LEU A 523 19.94 -13.47 -38.31
C LEU A 523 18.71 -13.40 -37.38
N LYS A 524 18.94 -13.37 -36.07
CA LYS A 524 17.86 -13.22 -35.07
C LYS A 524 17.06 -11.94 -35.28
N GLY A 525 17.73 -10.81 -35.57
CA GLY A 525 17.10 -9.53 -35.85
C GLY A 525 16.18 -9.55 -37.08
N SER A 526 16.66 -10.14 -38.18
CA SER A 526 15.91 -10.29 -39.43
C SER A 526 14.65 -11.14 -39.26
N VAL A 527 14.80 -12.33 -38.67
CA VAL A 527 13.67 -13.24 -38.42
C VAL A 527 12.66 -12.63 -37.47
N LYS A 528 13.12 -12.00 -36.36
CA LYS A 528 12.26 -11.30 -35.42
C LYS A 528 11.43 -10.22 -36.11
N SER A 529 12.08 -9.38 -36.95
CA SER A 529 11.43 -8.28 -37.65
C SER A 529 10.39 -8.77 -38.66
N ALA A 530 10.75 -9.79 -39.49
CA ALA A 530 9.85 -10.35 -40.48
C ALA A 530 8.61 -11.00 -39.86
N VAL A 531 8.81 -11.86 -38.85
CA VAL A 531 7.72 -12.56 -38.15
C VAL A 531 6.84 -11.58 -37.41
N SER A 532 7.41 -10.61 -36.68
CA SER A 532 6.61 -9.58 -35.97
C SER A 532 5.78 -8.74 -36.95
N SER A 533 6.37 -8.31 -38.07
CA SER A 533 5.66 -7.52 -39.10
C SER A 533 4.52 -8.30 -39.73
N TYR A 534 4.75 -9.58 -40.05
CA TYR A 534 3.72 -10.47 -40.59
C TYR A 534 2.56 -10.65 -39.59
N LEU A 535 2.87 -10.99 -38.33
CA LEU A 535 1.87 -11.17 -37.27
C LEU A 535 1.03 -9.91 -37.06
N PHE A 536 1.67 -8.75 -36.96
CA PHE A 536 0.95 -7.49 -36.79
C PHE A 536 0.04 -7.17 -37.99
N LYS A 537 0.53 -7.42 -39.22
CA LYS A 537 -0.27 -7.21 -40.44
C LYS A 537 -1.51 -8.09 -40.48
N THR A 538 -1.34 -9.36 -40.13
CA THR A 538 -2.38 -10.41 -40.27
C THR A 538 -3.34 -10.41 -39.08
N THR A 539 -2.84 -10.28 -37.84
CA THR A 539 -3.63 -10.48 -36.61
C THR A 539 -3.89 -9.18 -35.82
N LYS A 540 -3.19 -8.08 -36.14
CA LYS A 540 -3.16 -6.84 -35.36
C LYS A 540 -2.65 -7.01 -33.92
N ARG A 541 -2.03 -8.17 -33.61
CA ARG A 541 -1.39 -8.47 -32.34
C ARG A 541 0.13 -8.40 -32.48
N ASN A 542 0.80 -8.13 -31.37
CA ASN A 542 2.26 -7.93 -31.35
C ASN A 542 2.94 -8.82 -30.29
N PRO A 543 2.85 -10.16 -30.42
CA PRO A 543 3.44 -11.07 -29.44
C PRO A 543 4.96 -10.88 -29.34
N MET A 544 5.53 -11.36 -28.22
CA MET A 544 6.98 -11.37 -28.06
C MET A 544 7.59 -12.45 -28.96
N VAL A 545 8.31 -12.04 -30.02
CA VAL A 545 8.99 -12.96 -30.94
C VAL A 545 10.42 -13.19 -30.48
N ILE A 546 10.77 -14.49 -30.24
CA ILE A 546 12.07 -14.93 -29.72
C ILE A 546 12.70 -15.91 -30.72
N PRO A 547 13.60 -15.47 -31.61
CA PRO A 547 14.37 -16.38 -32.48
C PRO A 547 15.46 -17.08 -31.68
N VAL A 548 15.52 -18.42 -31.82
CA VAL A 548 16.52 -19.26 -31.21
C VAL A 548 17.31 -19.95 -32.33
N VAL A 549 18.61 -19.65 -32.42
CA VAL A 549 19.52 -20.27 -33.37
C VAL A 549 20.17 -21.49 -32.73
N THR A 550 19.98 -22.66 -33.29
CA THR A 550 20.65 -23.90 -32.87
C THR A 550 21.63 -24.32 -33.98
N ARG A 551 22.93 -24.34 -33.66
CA ARG A 551 23.96 -24.77 -34.57
C ARG A 551 24.21 -26.29 -34.42
N LEU A 552 24.07 -27.02 -35.51
CA LEU A 552 24.21 -28.46 -35.59
C LEU A 552 25.33 -28.83 -36.57
#